data_ce1f9292f72843c40bc72bfd26307813
#
_entry.id   ce1f9292f72843c40bc72bfd26307813
#
_cell.length_a   1.000
_cell.length_b   1.000
_cell.length_c   1.000
_cell.angle_alpha   90.00
_cell.angle_beta   90.00
_cell.angle_gamma   90.00
#
_symmetry.space_group_name_H-M   'P 1'
#
loop_
_entity.id
_entity.type
_entity.pdbx_description
1 polymer ?
#
loop_
_entity_poly.entity_id
_entity_poly.type
_entity_poly.pdbx_seq_one_letter_code
_entity_poly.pdbx_strand_id
1 'polypeptide(L)'
;HILGLRGQAWVNTGAYIRTTAASPPRNIAQVLSGPYRIENIHIDVGLLVSNKAPSGTYRAPGRFEADFFRERLLDLAARDLGLDRVAFRRRNLITEAEMPWPLATVMPMKNCSQCDSGDYQITLDRCLKEFDWPAKINLEGKIFNGRYHGFAVGCYLEGTGSGKEWARLV
;
A
#
# COMPACT_ATOMS: atom_id res chain seq x y z
N HIS A 1 -18.58 0.50 1.90
CA HIS A 1 -17.49 -0.37 2.37
C HIS A 1 -16.89 -1.13 1.19
N ILE A 2 -15.59 -1.42 1.27
CA ILE A 2 -14.88 -2.27 0.31
C ILE A 2 -15.17 -3.71 0.70
N LEU A 3 -15.76 -4.48 -0.22
CA LEU A 3 -16.12 -5.88 0.03
C LEU A 3 -14.97 -6.83 -0.27
N GLY A 4 -14.09 -6.45 -1.18
CA GLY A 4 -12.94 -7.27 -1.55
C GLY A 4 -12.09 -6.63 -2.64
N LEU A 5 -10.92 -7.21 -2.87
CA LEU A 5 -10.02 -6.88 -3.97
C LEU A 5 -9.75 -8.13 -4.81
N ARG A 6 -9.82 -7.97 -6.12
CA ARG A 6 -9.44 -9.02 -7.07
C ARG A 6 -8.51 -8.46 -8.13
N GLY A 7 -7.48 -9.22 -8.48
CA GLY A 7 -6.56 -8.78 -9.51
C GLY A 7 -5.53 -9.81 -9.92
N GLN A 8 -4.65 -9.36 -10.82
CA GLN A 8 -3.49 -10.12 -11.25
C GLN A 8 -2.28 -9.20 -11.24
N ALA A 9 -1.12 -9.71 -10.82
CA ALA A 9 0.14 -9.00 -10.83
C ALA A 9 1.22 -9.87 -11.51
N TRP A 10 1.92 -9.30 -12.49
CA TRP A 10 3.00 -9.96 -13.19
C TRP A 10 4.31 -9.24 -12.92
N VAL A 11 5.28 -9.97 -12.40
CA VAL A 11 6.61 -9.45 -12.10
C VAL A 11 7.61 -10.01 -13.08
N ASN A 12 8.23 -9.13 -13.86
CA ASN A 12 9.31 -9.51 -14.78
C ASN A 12 10.63 -9.52 -14.03
N THR A 13 11.23 -10.70 -13.87
CA THR A 13 12.48 -10.90 -13.14
C THR A 13 13.73 -10.75 -14.01
N GLY A 14 13.56 -10.49 -15.29
CA GLY A 14 14.66 -10.43 -16.25
C GLY A 14 15.17 -11.80 -16.67
N ALA A 15 16.41 -11.87 -17.16
CA ALA A 15 16.96 -13.08 -17.77
C ALA A 15 17.29 -14.19 -16.76
N TYR A 16 17.53 -13.83 -15.50
CA TYR A 16 17.93 -14.78 -14.46
C TYR A 16 17.18 -14.51 -13.16
N ILE A 17 16.69 -15.56 -12.52
CA ILE A 17 16.07 -15.48 -11.21
C ILE A 17 17.17 -15.34 -10.15
N ARG A 18 17.32 -14.16 -9.59
CA ARG A 18 18.23 -13.89 -8.47
C ARG A 18 17.64 -14.38 -7.16
N THR A 19 18.48 -14.50 -6.14
CA THR A 19 18.08 -15.02 -4.80
C THR A 19 16.90 -14.30 -4.17
N THR A 20 16.71 -13.01 -4.47
CA THR A 20 15.64 -12.18 -3.91
C THR A 20 14.53 -11.84 -4.90
N ALA A 21 14.56 -12.39 -6.11
CA ALA A 21 13.61 -12.06 -7.18
C ALA A 21 12.15 -12.43 -6.84
N ALA A 22 11.94 -13.42 -5.97
CA ALA A 22 10.61 -13.82 -5.53
C ALA A 22 10.04 -12.95 -4.38
N SER A 23 10.82 -12.02 -3.81
CA SER A 23 10.36 -11.19 -2.71
C SER A 23 9.28 -10.18 -3.12
N PRO A 24 9.41 -9.42 -4.23
CA PRO A 24 8.36 -8.50 -4.64
C PRO A 24 7.00 -9.18 -4.87
N PRO A 25 6.88 -10.23 -5.71
CA PRO A 25 5.60 -10.87 -5.97
C PRO A 25 4.97 -11.47 -4.71
N ARG A 26 5.79 -12.10 -3.85
CA ARG A 26 5.31 -12.61 -2.57
C ARG A 26 4.75 -11.50 -1.69
N ASN A 27 5.47 -10.40 -1.55
CA ASN A 27 5.06 -9.30 -0.67
C ASN A 27 3.84 -8.56 -1.21
N ILE A 28 3.68 -8.43 -2.53
CA ILE A 28 2.43 -7.92 -3.12
C ILE A 28 1.24 -8.73 -2.60
N ALA A 29 1.32 -10.06 -2.66
CA ALA A 29 0.26 -10.94 -2.18
C ALA A 29 0.01 -10.84 -0.67
N GLN A 30 1.05 -10.48 0.10
CA GLN A 30 0.97 -10.42 1.56
C GLN A 30 0.33 -9.14 2.11
N VAL A 31 0.50 -8.00 1.42
CA VAL A 31 0.15 -6.69 1.99
C VAL A 31 -0.89 -5.91 1.18
N LEU A 32 -1.55 -6.57 0.24
CA LEU A 32 -2.47 -5.89 -0.67
C LEU A 32 -3.66 -5.21 0.05
N SER A 33 -4.12 -5.74 1.18
CA SER A 33 -5.19 -5.11 1.98
C SER A 33 -4.80 -3.74 2.54
N GLY A 34 -3.50 -3.54 2.87
CA GLY A 34 -3.05 -2.34 3.55
C GLY A 34 -3.80 -2.10 4.87
N PRO A 35 -3.93 -0.83 5.30
CA PRO A 35 -4.58 -0.49 6.56
C PRO A 35 -6.12 -0.43 6.48
N TYR A 36 -6.70 -1.09 5.49
CA TYR A 36 -8.15 -1.01 5.25
C TYR A 36 -8.89 -2.28 5.65
N ARG A 37 -10.15 -2.12 6.03
CA ARG A 37 -11.10 -3.21 6.28
C ARG A 37 -11.49 -3.89 4.96
N ILE A 38 -10.59 -4.70 4.43
CA ILE A 38 -10.80 -5.51 3.24
C ILE A 38 -10.70 -6.96 3.66
N GLU A 39 -11.82 -7.64 3.76
CA GLU A 39 -11.89 -9.00 4.28
C GLU A 39 -11.55 -10.05 3.21
N ASN A 40 -11.80 -9.74 1.95
CA ASN A 40 -11.67 -10.70 0.87
C ASN A 40 -10.63 -10.23 -0.15
N ILE A 41 -9.61 -11.06 -0.39
CA ILE A 41 -8.60 -10.80 -1.42
C ILE A 41 -8.43 -12.04 -2.29
N HIS A 42 -8.47 -11.80 -3.60
CA HIS A 42 -8.07 -12.78 -4.61
C HIS A 42 -7.08 -12.11 -5.56
N ILE A 43 -5.84 -12.58 -5.55
CA ILE A 43 -4.81 -12.08 -6.46
C ILE A 43 -3.99 -13.24 -7.02
N ASP A 44 -3.87 -13.28 -8.34
CA ASP A 44 -2.93 -14.16 -9.04
C ASP A 44 -1.62 -13.41 -9.23
N VAL A 45 -0.53 -13.96 -8.73
CA VAL A 45 0.79 -13.34 -8.86
C VAL A 45 1.71 -14.27 -9.63
N GLY A 46 2.15 -13.83 -10.79
CA GLY A 46 3.04 -14.57 -11.66
C GLY A 46 4.43 -13.93 -11.80
N LEU A 47 5.43 -14.78 -12.02
CA LEU A 47 6.77 -14.34 -12.40
C LEU A 47 7.00 -14.63 -13.87
N LEU A 48 7.61 -13.66 -14.55
CA LEU A 48 8.03 -13.79 -15.95
C LEU A 48 9.54 -13.68 -16.05
N VAL A 49 10.10 -14.48 -16.90
CA VAL A 49 11.52 -14.39 -17.31
C VAL A 49 11.59 -13.78 -18.70
N SER A 50 12.49 -12.85 -18.92
CA SER A 50 12.66 -12.18 -20.21
C SER A 50 14.12 -11.77 -20.44
N ASN A 51 14.47 -11.35 -21.64
CA ASN A 51 15.83 -10.90 -22.02
C ASN A 51 16.20 -9.50 -21.48
N LYS A 52 15.63 -9.11 -20.32
CA LYS A 52 15.98 -7.87 -19.63
C LYS A 52 17.06 -8.12 -18.58
N ALA A 53 17.67 -7.04 -18.09
CA ALA A 53 18.54 -7.11 -16.94
C ALA A 53 17.80 -7.77 -15.74
N PRO A 54 18.46 -8.68 -15.01
CA PRO A 54 17.86 -9.33 -13.86
C PRO A 54 17.43 -8.33 -12.80
N SER A 55 16.19 -8.44 -12.36
CA SER A 55 15.69 -7.64 -11.25
C SER A 55 16.03 -8.26 -9.90
N GLY A 56 16.05 -7.44 -8.88
CA GLY A 56 16.25 -7.86 -7.50
C GLY A 56 15.36 -7.03 -6.57
N THR A 57 15.62 -7.17 -5.28
CA THR A 57 14.90 -6.37 -4.30
C THR A 57 15.51 -4.97 -4.17
N TYR A 58 14.63 -4.00 -4.06
CA TYR A 58 14.91 -2.70 -3.49
C TYR A 58 14.18 -2.60 -2.15
N ARG A 59 14.48 -1.62 -1.33
CA ARG A 59 13.82 -1.41 -0.01
C ARG A 59 12.30 -1.50 -0.14
N ALA A 60 11.64 -2.21 0.80
CA ALA A 60 10.21 -2.50 0.80
C ALA A 60 9.70 -3.25 -0.46
N PRO A 61 10.37 -4.30 -0.94
CA PRO A 61 10.04 -4.97 -2.19
C PRO A 61 8.60 -5.48 -2.18
N GLY A 62 7.85 -5.19 -3.22
CA GLY A 62 6.45 -5.61 -3.37
C GLY A 62 5.45 -4.77 -2.57
N ARG A 63 5.90 -4.06 -1.53
CA ARG A 63 5.01 -3.28 -0.66
C ARG A 63 4.58 -1.99 -1.35
N PHE A 64 5.51 -1.22 -1.87
CA PHE A 64 5.17 0.00 -2.61
C PHE A 64 4.40 -0.28 -3.90
N GLU A 65 4.64 -1.41 -4.56
CA GLU A 65 3.84 -1.82 -5.71
C GLU A 65 2.40 -2.16 -5.30
N ALA A 66 2.23 -2.92 -4.20
CA ALA A 66 0.89 -3.21 -3.66
C ALA A 66 0.16 -1.93 -3.24
N ASP A 67 0.87 -1.00 -2.60
CA ASP A 67 0.34 0.30 -2.21
C ASP A 67 -0.10 1.10 -3.43
N PHE A 68 0.73 1.18 -4.45
CA PHE A 68 0.39 1.90 -5.69
C PHE A 68 -0.87 1.33 -6.33
N PHE A 69 -0.97 0.00 -6.47
CA PHE A 69 -2.14 -0.64 -7.08
C PHE A 69 -3.40 -0.37 -6.27
N ARG A 70 -3.34 -0.60 -4.95
CA ARG A 70 -4.47 -0.37 -4.06
C ARG A 70 -4.90 1.09 -4.04
N GLU A 71 -3.98 2.00 -3.75
CA GLU A 71 -4.32 3.41 -3.61
C GLU A 71 -4.85 4.01 -4.91
N ARG A 72 -4.32 3.58 -6.04
CA ARG A 72 -4.84 3.99 -7.35
C ARG A 72 -6.26 3.47 -7.60
N LEU A 73 -6.53 2.22 -7.23
CA LEU A 73 -7.88 1.65 -7.33
C LEU A 73 -8.86 2.38 -6.42
N LEU A 74 -8.45 2.77 -5.21
CA LEU A 74 -9.29 3.54 -4.29
C LEU A 74 -9.62 4.94 -4.85
N ASP A 75 -8.66 5.60 -5.48
CA ASP A 75 -8.91 6.88 -6.14
C ASP A 75 -9.90 6.74 -7.31
N LEU A 76 -9.74 5.71 -8.13
CA LEU A 76 -10.65 5.43 -9.23
C LEU A 76 -12.05 5.11 -8.72
N ALA A 77 -12.17 4.27 -7.70
CA ALA A 77 -13.45 3.92 -7.10
C ALA A 77 -14.14 5.14 -6.46
N ALA A 78 -13.40 5.96 -5.74
CA ALA A 78 -13.95 7.21 -5.16
C ALA A 78 -14.48 8.13 -6.24
N ARG A 79 -13.72 8.34 -7.32
CA ARG A 79 -14.14 9.15 -8.47
C ARG A 79 -15.41 8.60 -9.13
N ASP A 80 -15.43 7.30 -9.43
CA ASP A 80 -16.55 6.66 -10.14
C ASP A 80 -17.82 6.63 -9.28
N LEU A 81 -17.69 6.67 -7.95
CA LEU A 81 -18.79 6.77 -7.00
C LEU A 81 -19.17 8.22 -6.63
N GLY A 82 -18.45 9.22 -7.16
CA GLY A 82 -18.67 10.62 -6.80
C GLY A 82 -18.32 10.95 -5.35
N LEU A 83 -17.40 10.20 -4.73
CA LEU A 83 -16.98 10.37 -3.35
C LEU A 83 -15.65 11.11 -3.25
N ASP A 84 -15.48 11.88 -2.17
CA ASP A 84 -14.18 12.43 -1.83
C ASP A 84 -13.17 11.32 -1.51
N ARG A 85 -11.95 11.39 -2.09
CA ARG A 85 -10.93 10.35 -1.97
C ARG A 85 -10.40 10.17 -0.55
N VAL A 86 -10.38 11.23 0.26
CA VAL A 86 -9.99 11.17 1.67
C VAL A 86 -11.10 10.54 2.50
N ALA A 87 -12.34 10.99 2.30
CA ALA A 87 -13.51 10.46 2.98
C ALA A 87 -13.72 8.97 2.68
N PHE A 88 -13.46 8.55 1.42
CA PHE A 88 -13.54 7.15 1.02
C PHE A 88 -12.52 6.28 1.78
N ARG A 89 -11.26 6.75 1.90
CA ARG A 89 -10.24 6.07 2.69
C ARG A 89 -10.60 6.02 4.16
N ARG A 90 -10.94 7.16 4.75
CA ARG A 90 -11.34 7.27 6.17
C ARG A 90 -12.44 6.27 6.53
N ARG A 91 -13.45 6.14 5.69
CA ARG A 91 -14.56 5.20 5.89
C ARG A 91 -14.12 3.74 5.92
N ASN A 92 -13.01 3.40 5.29
CA ASN A 92 -12.52 2.03 5.14
C ASN A 92 -11.26 1.73 5.97
N LEU A 93 -10.65 2.72 6.62
CA LEU A 93 -9.52 2.48 7.54
C LEU A 93 -9.97 1.65 8.74
N ILE A 94 -9.10 0.71 9.13
CA ILE A 94 -9.23 -0.04 10.37
C ILE A 94 -9.13 0.96 11.53
N THR A 95 -10.03 0.86 12.49
CA THR A 95 -10.02 1.70 13.69
C THR A 95 -9.30 1.02 14.84
N GLU A 96 -8.82 1.79 15.81
CA GLU A 96 -8.17 1.25 17.02
C GLU A 96 -9.08 0.25 17.76
N ALA A 97 -10.39 0.52 17.80
CA ALA A 97 -11.37 -0.35 18.47
C ALA A 97 -11.56 -1.71 17.78
N GLU A 98 -11.13 -1.85 16.52
CA GLU A 98 -11.21 -3.09 15.77
C GLU A 98 -9.92 -3.92 15.86
N MET A 99 -8.89 -3.40 16.50
CA MET A 99 -7.60 -4.08 16.65
C MET A 99 -7.60 -5.08 17.81
N PRO A 100 -6.93 -6.21 17.68
CA PRO A 100 -6.12 -6.64 16.56
C PRO A 100 -6.96 -7.07 15.35
N TRP A 101 -6.64 -6.53 14.16
CA TRP A 101 -7.35 -6.84 12.92
C TRP A 101 -6.53 -7.78 12.05
N PRO A 102 -7.05 -8.97 11.70
CA PRO A 102 -6.36 -9.90 10.81
C PRO A 102 -6.28 -9.31 9.40
N LEU A 103 -5.09 -9.31 8.81
CA LEU A 103 -4.91 -8.88 7.43
C LEU A 103 -5.44 -9.95 6.47
N ALA A 104 -6.31 -9.56 5.57
CA ALA A 104 -6.69 -10.42 4.45
C ALA A 104 -5.48 -10.59 3.53
N THR A 105 -5.05 -11.82 3.36
CA THR A 105 -3.88 -12.15 2.55
C THR A 105 -4.01 -13.54 1.95
N VAL A 106 -3.54 -13.72 0.72
CA VAL A 106 -3.44 -15.03 0.08
C VAL A 106 -2.21 -15.82 0.53
N MET A 107 -1.26 -15.16 1.18
CA MET A 107 -0.04 -15.76 1.71
C MET A 107 0.33 -15.07 3.02
N PRO A 108 0.01 -15.66 4.18
CA PRO A 108 0.31 -15.06 5.48
C PRO A 108 1.79 -14.77 5.67
N MET A 109 2.10 -13.67 6.32
CA MET A 109 3.45 -13.38 6.79
C MET A 109 3.73 -14.18 8.06
N LYS A 110 4.97 -14.65 8.19
CA LYS A 110 5.35 -15.50 9.32
C LYS A 110 5.16 -14.83 10.69
N ASN A 111 5.37 -13.53 10.77
CA ASN A 111 5.41 -12.79 12.03
C ASN A 111 4.51 -11.54 12.07
N CYS A 112 3.71 -11.26 11.06
CA CYS A 112 2.89 -10.07 10.99
C CYS A 112 1.70 -10.32 10.06
N SER A 113 0.66 -10.93 10.60
CA SER A 113 -0.58 -11.22 9.87
C SER A 113 -1.77 -10.41 10.38
N GLN A 114 -1.51 -9.40 11.21
CA GLN A 114 -2.55 -8.55 11.79
C GLN A 114 -2.04 -7.13 12.03
N CYS A 115 -2.97 -6.17 12.02
CA CYS A 115 -2.74 -4.84 12.57
C CYS A 115 -3.00 -4.91 14.07
N ASP A 116 -1.99 -4.66 14.87
CA ASP A 116 -2.01 -4.89 16.31
C ASP A 116 -2.33 -3.64 17.14
N SER A 117 -2.02 -2.46 16.62
CA SER A 117 -2.16 -1.20 17.35
C SER A 117 -2.12 0.03 16.43
N GLY A 118 -2.50 1.17 16.97
CA GLY A 118 -2.39 2.48 16.36
C GLY A 118 -3.74 3.06 15.92
N ASP A 119 -3.79 4.39 15.84
CA ASP A 119 -4.92 5.13 15.29
C ASP A 119 -4.56 5.66 13.89
N TYR A 120 -5.06 4.97 12.88
CA TYR A 120 -4.78 5.31 11.48
C TYR A 120 -5.53 6.56 11.03
N GLN A 121 -6.67 6.87 11.65
CA GLN A 121 -7.45 8.07 11.35
C GLN A 121 -6.73 9.31 11.85
N ILE A 122 -6.24 9.30 13.08
CA ILE A 122 -5.43 10.41 13.63
C ILE A 122 -4.17 10.63 12.78
N THR A 123 -3.52 9.56 12.34
CA THR A 123 -2.34 9.66 11.47
C THR A 123 -2.68 10.33 10.14
N LEU A 124 -3.77 9.92 9.50
CA LEU A 124 -4.26 10.54 8.27
C LEU A 124 -4.60 12.03 8.49
N ASP A 125 -5.31 12.35 9.58
CA ASP A 125 -5.72 13.73 9.89
C ASP A 125 -4.53 14.65 10.10
N ARG A 126 -3.52 14.19 10.82
CA ARG A 126 -2.28 14.95 11.02
C ARG A 126 -1.56 15.18 9.70
N CYS A 127 -1.42 14.13 8.88
CA CYS A 127 -0.79 14.25 7.57
C CYS A 127 -1.50 15.28 6.68
N LEU A 128 -2.83 15.22 6.60
CA LEU A 128 -3.63 16.17 5.82
C LEU A 128 -3.51 17.60 6.32
N LYS A 129 -3.49 17.79 7.65
CA LYS A 129 -3.32 19.09 8.29
C LYS A 129 -1.94 19.67 8.01
N GLU A 130 -0.87 18.92 8.28
CA GLU A 130 0.52 19.37 8.05
C GLU A 130 0.80 19.66 6.57
N PHE A 131 0.16 18.91 5.69
CA PHE A 131 0.25 19.13 4.25
C PHE A 131 -0.57 20.33 3.77
N ASP A 132 -1.51 20.84 4.56
CA ASP A 132 -2.51 21.84 4.15
C ASP A 132 -3.35 21.36 2.95
N TRP A 133 -3.90 20.15 3.08
CA TRP A 133 -4.66 19.50 2.03
C TRP A 133 -5.82 20.36 1.50
N PRO A 134 -6.66 21.03 2.34
CA PRO A 134 -7.78 21.81 1.85
C PRO A 134 -7.39 22.97 0.93
N ALA A 135 -6.28 23.64 1.19
CA ALA A 135 -5.80 24.73 0.34
C ALA A 135 -5.16 24.17 -0.94
N LYS A 136 -4.34 23.14 -0.82
CA LYS A 136 -3.57 22.62 -1.95
C LYS A 136 -4.41 21.87 -2.97
N ILE A 137 -5.42 21.11 -2.54
CA ILE A 137 -6.28 20.35 -3.47
C ILE A 137 -7.00 21.24 -4.49
N ASN A 138 -7.22 22.50 -4.15
CA ASN A 138 -7.81 23.47 -5.06
C ASN A 138 -6.92 23.81 -6.25
N LEU A 139 -5.64 23.46 -6.20
CA LEU A 139 -4.67 23.63 -7.30
C LEU A 139 -4.61 22.41 -8.22
N GLU A 140 -5.30 21.32 -7.88
CA GLU A 140 -5.24 20.07 -8.65
C GLU A 140 -5.67 20.31 -10.10
N GLY A 141 -4.82 19.86 -11.04
CA GLY A 141 -5.03 20.02 -12.46
C GLY A 141 -4.91 21.45 -13.00
N LYS A 142 -4.55 22.42 -12.16
CA LYS A 142 -4.36 23.82 -12.57
C LYS A 142 -2.89 24.13 -12.77
N ILE A 143 -2.65 25.12 -13.63
CA ILE A 143 -1.32 25.68 -13.79
C ILE A 143 -1.12 26.75 -12.72
N PHE A 144 -0.10 26.57 -11.89
CA PHE A 144 0.33 27.54 -10.91
C PHE A 144 1.86 27.69 -11.01
N ASN A 145 2.35 28.91 -11.13
CA ASN A 145 3.78 29.20 -11.36
C ASN A 145 4.38 28.39 -12.54
N GLY A 146 3.64 28.30 -13.66
CA GLY A 146 4.09 27.61 -14.87
C GLY A 146 4.14 26.08 -14.79
N ARG A 147 3.56 25.46 -13.75
CA ARG A 147 3.55 24.02 -13.56
C ARG A 147 2.14 23.50 -13.29
N TYR A 148 1.83 22.33 -13.79
CA TYR A 148 0.65 21.57 -13.37
C TYR A 148 0.88 20.98 -11.99
N HIS A 149 -0.14 21.06 -11.15
CA HIS A 149 -0.12 20.49 -9.82
C HIS A 149 -1.00 19.23 -9.75
N GLY A 150 -0.46 18.17 -9.22
CA GLY A 150 -1.18 16.94 -8.90
C GLY A 150 -1.00 16.58 -7.44
N PHE A 151 -2.05 16.09 -6.82
CA PHE A 151 -2.04 15.71 -5.40
C PHE A 151 -2.60 14.31 -5.23
N ALA A 152 -1.99 13.56 -4.35
CA ALA A 152 -2.46 12.22 -3.98
C ALA A 152 -2.36 12.03 -2.47
N VAL A 153 -3.20 11.17 -1.96
CA VAL A 153 -3.13 10.65 -0.60
C VAL A 153 -3.07 9.13 -0.67
N GLY A 154 -2.20 8.53 0.10
CA GLY A 154 -2.09 7.07 0.21
C GLY A 154 -1.86 6.67 1.65
N CYS A 155 -2.42 5.54 2.04
CA CYS A 155 -2.22 4.95 3.36
C CYS A 155 -1.56 3.58 3.19
N TYR A 156 -0.46 3.36 3.85
CA TYR A 156 0.27 2.10 3.74
C TYR A 156 0.68 1.57 5.11
N LEU A 157 0.95 0.28 5.15
CA LEU A 157 1.52 -0.40 6.29
C LEU A 157 2.93 -0.86 5.97
N GLU A 158 3.84 -0.57 6.87
CA GLU A 158 5.17 -1.17 6.87
C GLU A 158 5.35 -1.94 8.17
N GLY A 159 5.60 -3.23 8.05
CA GLY A 159 5.87 -4.07 9.20
C GLY A 159 7.19 -3.68 9.89
N THR A 160 7.22 -3.76 11.20
CA THR A 160 8.47 -3.66 11.95
C THR A 160 9.42 -4.79 11.53
N GLY A 161 10.71 -4.59 11.69
CA GLY A 161 11.73 -5.58 11.35
C GLY A 161 11.48 -6.94 12.01
N SER A 162 11.87 -8.00 11.34
CA SER A 162 11.82 -9.36 11.88
C SER A 162 13.21 -9.77 12.35
N GLY A 163 13.30 -10.35 13.54
CA GLY A 163 14.55 -10.81 14.11
C GLY A 163 14.90 -10.12 15.43
N LYS A 164 16.02 -10.53 16.01
CA LYS A 164 16.60 -9.86 17.18
C LYS A 164 17.75 -9.01 16.71
N GLU A 165 17.64 -7.73 16.91
CA GLU A 165 18.71 -6.78 16.66
C GLU A 165 19.15 -6.16 17.97
N TRP A 166 20.44 -6.01 18.15
CA TRP A 166 21.00 -5.25 19.25
C TRP A 166 22.24 -4.48 18.78
N ALA A 167 22.43 -3.31 19.34
CA ALA A 167 23.61 -2.51 19.11
C ALA A 167 24.23 -2.12 20.43
N ARG A 168 25.56 -2.13 20.48
CA ARG A 168 26.34 -1.59 21.61
C ARG A 168 27.04 -0.32 21.11
N LEU A 169 26.69 0.78 21.74
CA LEU A 169 27.46 2.02 21.59
C LEU A 169 28.66 1.99 22.56
N VAL A 170 29.84 2.24 22.07
CA VAL A 170 31.10 2.30 22.84
C VAL A 170 31.57 3.73 22.83
#